data_58721dc922b33cf82865f1d6498181da
#
_entry.id   58721dc922b33cf82865f1d6498181da
#
_cell.length_a   1.000
_cell.length_b   1.000
_cell.length_c   1.000
_cell.angle_alpha   90.00
_cell.angle_beta   90.00
_cell.angle_gamma   90.00
#
_symmetry.space_group_name_H-M   'P 1'
#
loop_
_entity.id
_entity.type
_entity.pdbx_description
1 polymer ?
#
loop_
_entity_poly.entity_id
_entity_poly.type
_entity_poly.pdbx_seq_one_letter_code
_entity_poly.pdbx_strand_id
1 'polypeptide(L)'
;KAYAKENDRLKALAKNRIELNIDTFAKKDILSYAAVNVDVGNVLAQGRMSVEVAQIGSTNRCEVLLAVNESTPYPMIRGHIPDKETDNGRNCVALGRDKYRYVYNRDGKDYITLGQEEYEVVGVIGSPVSDYWDYKIVLNIDCMSDSLKQSFSSLSNISLTVYSNKEDIMEIYNKVYSNVVNVDNTCNIVSYSKKDTGESTVSETLQKENIKTNVMVYAFCLINSIIISIFWTVQRKKELAIKRVFGFSNIRMIADIAVNLLLLM
;
A
#
# COMPACT_ATOMS: atom_id res chain seq x y z
N LYS A 1 17.70 5.27 -1.34
CA LYS A 1 17.29 5.88 -0.04
C LYS A 1 15.76 5.91 0.10
N ALA A 2 15.00 6.40 -0.89
CA ALA A 2 13.52 6.46 -0.83
C ALA A 2 12.90 5.07 -0.67
N TYR A 3 13.35 4.09 -1.45
CA TYR A 3 12.88 2.70 -1.36
C TYR A 3 13.16 2.06 0.00
N ALA A 4 14.36 2.26 0.57
CA ALA A 4 14.70 1.76 1.89
C ALA A 4 13.78 2.37 2.97
N LYS A 5 13.56 3.68 2.94
CA LYS A 5 12.66 4.38 3.86
C LYS A 5 11.22 3.86 3.79
N GLU A 6 10.73 3.60 2.59
CA GLU A 6 9.37 3.07 2.41
C GLU A 6 9.26 1.62 2.92
N ASN A 7 10.27 0.81 2.65
CA ASN A 7 10.34 -0.55 3.15
C ASN A 7 10.37 -0.60 4.69
N ASP A 8 11.14 0.29 5.32
CA ASP A 8 11.21 0.40 6.78
C ASP A 8 9.85 0.83 7.36
N ARG A 9 9.15 1.77 6.69
CA ARG A 9 7.79 2.18 7.06
C ARG A 9 6.81 1.02 7.01
N LEU A 10 6.80 0.26 5.91
CA LEU A 10 5.90 -0.89 5.75
C LEU A 10 6.20 -2.01 6.74
N LYS A 11 7.49 -2.24 7.05
CA LYS A 11 7.91 -3.20 8.09
C LYS A 11 7.46 -2.77 9.49
N ALA A 12 7.61 -1.49 9.81
CA ALA A 12 7.15 -0.95 11.09
C ALA A 12 5.63 -1.11 11.25
N LEU A 13 4.86 -0.77 10.21
CA LEU A 13 3.42 -0.99 10.17
C LEU A 13 3.03 -2.46 10.40
N ALA A 14 3.73 -3.40 9.79
CA ALA A 14 3.46 -4.82 9.93
C ALA A 14 3.79 -5.35 11.34
N LYS A 15 4.85 -4.82 11.96
CA LYS A 15 5.34 -5.29 13.26
C LYS A 15 4.46 -4.84 14.43
N ASN A 16 3.97 -3.60 14.38
CA ASN A 16 3.30 -2.92 15.50
C ASN A 16 1.79 -2.78 15.24
N ARG A 17 1.18 -3.80 14.64
CA ARG A 17 -0.22 -3.76 14.22
C ARG A 17 -0.94 -5.03 14.62
N ILE A 18 -2.14 -4.86 15.18
CA ILE A 18 -3.10 -5.94 15.42
C ILE A 18 -4.39 -5.62 14.66
N GLU A 19 -4.94 -6.59 13.98
CA GLU A 19 -6.24 -6.53 13.34
C GLU A 19 -7.23 -7.37 14.16
N LEU A 20 -8.35 -6.75 14.55
CA LEU A 20 -9.46 -7.40 15.23
C LEU A 20 -10.65 -7.45 14.27
N ASN A 21 -11.19 -8.64 14.04
CA ASN A 21 -12.48 -8.80 13.41
C ASN A 21 -13.51 -9.05 14.50
N ILE A 22 -14.45 -8.11 14.62
CA ILE A 22 -15.47 -8.11 15.66
C ILE A 22 -16.80 -8.41 14.97
N ASP A 23 -17.41 -9.53 15.31
CA ASP A 23 -18.72 -9.91 14.85
C ASP A 23 -19.72 -9.77 15.99
N THR A 24 -20.72 -8.89 15.79
CA THR A 24 -21.67 -8.53 16.85
C THR A 24 -23.02 -8.15 16.27
N PHE A 25 -24.07 -8.44 17.06
CA PHE A 25 -25.45 -8.01 16.80
C PHE A 25 -25.89 -6.85 17.71
N ALA A 26 -25.03 -6.42 18.63
CA ALA A 26 -25.31 -5.31 19.55
C ALA A 26 -25.29 -3.94 18.85
N LYS A 27 -25.50 -2.88 19.62
CA LYS A 27 -25.45 -1.49 19.17
C LYS A 27 -24.03 -1.12 18.73
N LYS A 28 -23.80 -1.20 17.43
CA LYS A 28 -22.49 -1.16 16.77
C LYS A 28 -21.86 0.22 16.75
N ASP A 29 -22.65 1.28 16.76
CA ASP A 29 -22.19 2.64 16.95
C ASP A 29 -21.40 2.78 18.26
N ILE A 30 -21.95 2.23 19.34
CA ILE A 30 -21.28 2.20 20.64
C ILE A 30 -20.04 1.32 20.60
N LEU A 31 -20.09 0.18 19.90
CA LEU A 31 -18.97 -0.75 19.82
C LEU A 31 -17.78 -0.13 19.08
N SER A 32 -18.00 0.53 17.97
CA SER A 32 -16.93 1.19 17.22
C SER A 32 -16.26 2.32 18.01
N TYR A 33 -17.03 3.07 18.79
CA TYR A 33 -16.49 4.11 19.67
C TYR A 33 -15.83 3.54 20.94
N ALA A 34 -16.39 2.53 21.56
CA ALA A 34 -15.82 1.91 22.75
C ALA A 34 -14.50 1.18 22.47
N ALA A 35 -14.37 0.59 21.29
CA ALA A 35 -13.12 -0.03 20.86
C ALA A 35 -11.96 0.97 20.78
N VAL A 36 -12.25 2.24 20.59
CA VAL A 36 -11.27 3.29 20.30
C VAL A 36 -11.13 4.30 21.43
N ASN A 37 -12.19 4.50 22.23
CA ASN A 37 -12.16 5.44 23.34
C ASN A 37 -11.37 4.85 24.53
N VAL A 38 -10.11 4.57 24.24
CA VAL A 38 -9.14 4.02 25.19
C VAL A 38 -8.21 5.17 25.53
N ASP A 39 -8.09 5.47 26.82
CA ASP A 39 -7.03 6.34 27.33
C ASP A 39 -5.68 5.62 27.18
N VAL A 40 -5.26 5.45 25.94
CA VAL A 40 -4.00 4.82 25.57
C VAL A 40 -3.25 5.80 24.70
N GLY A 41 -2.07 6.16 25.12
CA GLY A 41 -1.22 7.18 24.54
C GLY A 41 -1.20 7.27 23.01
N ASN A 42 -0.19 6.69 22.36
CA ASN A 42 0.04 6.87 20.91
C ASN A 42 -0.60 5.74 20.09
N VAL A 43 -1.88 5.87 19.76
CA VAL A 43 -2.66 4.88 19.02
C VAL A 43 -3.22 5.48 17.75
N LEU A 44 -3.12 4.72 16.66
CA LEU A 44 -3.91 4.91 15.45
C LEU A 44 -4.90 3.74 15.35
N ALA A 45 -6.17 4.01 15.49
CA ALA A 45 -7.22 3.01 15.27
C ALA A 45 -8.00 3.34 14.00
N GLN A 46 -8.21 2.35 13.16
CA GLN A 46 -8.94 2.49 11.90
C GLN A 46 -9.90 1.33 11.68
N GLY A 47 -11.10 1.67 11.27
CA GLY A 47 -12.08 0.73 10.75
C GLY A 47 -12.01 0.61 9.22
N ARG A 48 -12.85 -0.27 8.68
CA ARG A 48 -12.99 -0.47 7.24
C ARG A 48 -14.45 -0.52 6.85
N MET A 49 -14.78 0.17 5.77
CA MET A 49 -16.10 0.09 5.15
C MET A 49 -15.96 0.08 3.64
N SER A 50 -17.05 -0.29 2.98
CA SER A 50 -17.15 -0.22 1.51
C SER A 50 -18.12 0.88 1.12
N VAL A 51 -17.68 1.79 0.26
CA VAL A 51 -18.48 2.95 -0.18
C VAL A 51 -18.49 2.99 -1.71
N GLU A 52 -19.63 3.31 -2.30
CA GLU A 52 -19.72 3.58 -3.72
C GLU A 52 -19.03 4.92 -4.04
N VAL A 53 -18.18 4.92 -5.06
CA VAL A 53 -17.58 6.12 -5.62
C VAL A 53 -18.31 6.44 -6.91
N ALA A 54 -19.12 7.50 -6.92
CA ALA A 54 -20.01 7.80 -8.03
C ALA A 54 -19.28 7.96 -9.36
N GLN A 55 -18.12 8.63 -9.36
CA GLN A 55 -17.30 8.85 -10.56
C GLN A 55 -16.68 7.54 -11.13
N ILE A 56 -16.61 6.49 -10.32
CA ILE A 56 -16.09 5.18 -10.75
C ILE A 56 -17.25 4.23 -11.08
N GLY A 57 -18.44 4.46 -10.52
CA GLY A 57 -19.61 3.59 -10.65
C GLY A 57 -19.40 2.24 -9.96
N SER A 58 -18.56 2.15 -8.94
CA SER A 58 -18.28 0.92 -8.21
C SER A 58 -17.99 1.16 -6.74
N THR A 59 -18.23 0.11 -5.95
CA THR A 59 -17.93 0.11 -4.51
C THR A 59 -16.43 -0.02 -4.28
N ASN A 60 -15.89 0.85 -3.46
CA ASN A 60 -14.48 0.89 -3.09
C ASN A 60 -14.30 0.75 -1.58
N ARG A 61 -13.22 0.10 -1.17
CA ARG A 61 -12.86 -0.05 0.23
C ARG A 61 -12.26 1.24 0.76
N CYS A 62 -12.84 1.75 1.85
CA CYS A 62 -12.37 2.93 2.57
C CYS A 62 -11.81 2.52 3.94
N GLU A 63 -10.74 3.18 4.35
CA GLU A 63 -10.20 3.13 5.70
C GLU A 63 -10.77 4.31 6.48
N VAL A 64 -11.40 4.04 7.62
CA VAL A 64 -12.02 5.06 8.47
C VAL A 64 -11.17 5.21 9.73
N LEU A 65 -10.57 6.35 9.91
CA LEU A 65 -9.82 6.68 11.13
C LEU A 65 -10.79 6.98 12.26
N LEU A 66 -10.63 6.27 13.36
CA LEU A 66 -11.49 6.34 14.54
C LEU A 66 -10.80 7.08 15.69
N ALA A 67 -9.48 6.88 15.85
CA ALA A 67 -8.64 7.65 16.76
C ALA A 67 -7.26 7.86 16.13
N VAL A 68 -6.74 9.07 16.26
CA VAL A 68 -5.45 9.47 15.71
C VAL A 68 -4.67 10.22 16.79
N ASN A 69 -4.02 9.45 17.68
CA ASN A 69 -3.16 10.00 18.72
C ASN A 69 -1.67 9.89 18.34
N GLU A 70 -1.38 9.36 17.16
CA GLU A 70 -0.04 9.16 16.64
C GLU A 70 0.08 9.64 15.20
N SER A 71 1.31 9.91 14.77
CA SER A 71 1.57 10.25 13.37
C SER A 71 1.05 9.16 12.44
N THR A 72 0.23 9.55 11.48
CA THR A 72 -0.34 8.61 10.52
C THR A 72 0.75 7.98 9.65
N PRO A 73 0.64 6.68 9.34
CA PRO A 73 1.65 6.00 8.53
C PRO A 73 1.58 6.35 7.04
N TYR A 74 0.59 7.12 6.62
CA TYR A 74 0.34 7.41 5.22
C TYR A 74 1.40 8.37 4.64
N PRO A 75 2.09 7.99 3.55
CA PRO A 75 2.99 8.89 2.85
C PRO A 75 2.16 9.91 2.07
N MET A 76 2.29 11.18 2.42
CA MET A 76 1.59 12.28 1.75
C MET A 76 2.40 12.82 0.58
N ILE A 77 1.76 12.95 -0.59
CA ILE A 77 2.29 13.68 -1.75
C ILE A 77 1.98 15.15 -1.58
N ARG A 78 0.74 15.48 -1.15
CA ARG A 78 0.30 16.85 -0.87
C ARG A 78 -0.84 16.85 0.15
N GLY A 79 -1.06 17.98 0.80
CA GLY A 79 -2.12 18.16 1.78
C GLY A 79 -1.89 17.37 3.07
N HIS A 80 -2.96 16.95 3.71
CA HIS A 80 -2.96 16.27 5.01
C HIS A 80 -4.00 15.15 5.05
N ILE A 81 -3.94 14.32 6.08
CA ILE A 81 -5.00 13.35 6.40
C ILE A 81 -6.17 14.13 7.05
N PRO A 82 -7.43 13.82 6.69
CA PRO A 82 -8.58 14.49 7.29
C PRO A 82 -8.51 14.50 8.82
N ASP A 83 -8.69 15.68 9.39
CA ASP A 83 -8.62 15.91 10.84
C ASP A 83 -9.70 16.87 11.29
N LYS A 84 -10.31 16.60 12.44
CA LYS A 84 -11.44 17.39 12.96
C LYS A 84 -11.09 18.85 13.18
N GLU A 85 -9.92 19.13 13.73
CA GLU A 85 -9.50 20.48 14.10
C GLU A 85 -9.16 21.29 12.85
N THR A 86 -8.37 20.68 11.95
CA THR A 86 -7.91 21.32 10.72
C THR A 86 -9.04 21.55 9.72
N ASP A 87 -9.97 20.60 9.61
CA ASP A 87 -11.04 20.61 8.60
C ASP A 87 -12.38 21.09 9.14
N ASN A 88 -12.45 21.50 10.42
CA ASN A 88 -13.66 22.00 11.06
C ASN A 88 -14.87 21.05 10.93
N GLY A 89 -14.66 19.74 10.95
CA GLY A 89 -15.68 18.72 10.83
C GLY A 89 -16.42 18.68 9.49
N ARG A 90 -15.88 19.30 8.43
CA ARG A 90 -16.44 19.21 7.08
C ARG A 90 -16.23 17.81 6.50
N ASN A 91 -17.05 17.44 5.52
CA ASN A 91 -16.86 16.19 4.77
C ASN A 91 -15.57 16.25 3.97
N CYS A 92 -14.53 15.58 4.48
CA CYS A 92 -13.19 15.57 3.91
C CYS A 92 -12.64 14.17 3.72
N VAL A 93 -11.78 14.01 2.71
CA VAL A 93 -11.16 12.73 2.37
C VAL A 93 -9.72 12.91 1.92
N ALA A 94 -8.86 11.92 2.22
CA ALA A 94 -7.56 11.80 1.57
C ALA A 94 -7.58 10.61 0.61
N LEU A 95 -7.07 10.80 -0.60
CA LEU A 95 -7.12 9.85 -1.69
C LEU A 95 -5.73 9.38 -2.10
N GLY A 96 -5.60 8.11 -2.39
CA GLY A 96 -4.44 7.57 -3.10
C GLY A 96 -4.34 8.15 -4.52
N ARG A 97 -3.13 8.23 -5.02
CA ARG A 97 -2.80 8.85 -6.33
C ARG A 97 -3.68 8.32 -7.47
N ASP A 98 -3.98 7.03 -7.48
CA ASP A 98 -4.81 6.40 -8.51
C ASP A 98 -6.30 6.77 -8.40
N LYS A 99 -6.78 6.98 -7.17
CA LYS A 99 -8.15 7.45 -6.91
C LYS A 99 -8.32 8.93 -7.19
N TYR A 100 -7.25 9.71 -7.07
CA TYR A 100 -7.26 11.15 -7.34
C TYR A 100 -7.61 11.49 -8.80
N ARG A 101 -7.45 10.58 -9.77
CA ARG A 101 -7.86 10.78 -11.17
C ARG A 101 -9.36 10.96 -11.39
N TYR A 102 -10.18 10.56 -10.43
CA TYR A 102 -11.65 10.66 -10.48
C TYR A 102 -12.21 11.90 -9.78
N VAL A 103 -11.33 12.77 -9.34
CA VAL A 103 -11.68 14.02 -8.67
C VAL A 103 -12.14 15.05 -9.71
N TYR A 104 -13.12 15.84 -9.33
CA TYR A 104 -13.55 17.00 -10.10
C TYR A 104 -13.30 18.29 -9.32
N ASN A 105 -13.01 19.36 -10.06
CA ASN A 105 -12.73 20.67 -9.47
C ASN A 105 -13.99 21.54 -9.50
N ARG A 106 -14.27 22.21 -8.37
CA ARG A 106 -15.30 23.23 -8.26
C ARG A 106 -14.79 24.35 -7.35
N ASP A 107 -14.88 25.59 -7.83
CA ASP A 107 -14.43 26.80 -7.10
C ASP A 107 -13.00 26.72 -6.56
N GLY A 108 -12.10 26.09 -7.32
CA GLY A 108 -10.69 25.94 -6.96
C GLY A 108 -10.41 24.84 -5.92
N LYS A 109 -11.41 24.05 -5.56
CA LYS A 109 -11.30 22.91 -4.66
C LYS A 109 -11.61 21.61 -5.37
N ASP A 110 -10.96 20.56 -4.93
CA ASP A 110 -11.10 19.24 -5.48
C ASP A 110 -12.12 18.42 -4.68
N TYR A 111 -13.04 17.75 -5.38
CA TYR A 111 -14.11 16.97 -4.77
C TYR A 111 -14.23 15.57 -5.35
N ILE A 112 -14.75 14.65 -4.55
CA ILE A 112 -15.17 13.31 -4.94
C ILE A 112 -16.52 13.00 -4.27
N THR A 113 -17.37 12.22 -4.94
CA THR A 113 -18.65 11.79 -4.37
C THR A 113 -18.53 10.38 -3.79
N LEU A 114 -18.73 10.26 -2.49
CA LEU A 114 -18.75 8.99 -1.76
C LEU A 114 -20.17 8.71 -1.28
N GLY A 115 -20.72 7.59 -1.74
CA GLY A 115 -22.14 7.34 -1.59
C GLY A 115 -22.96 8.38 -2.37
N GLN A 116 -23.73 9.19 -1.65
CA GLN A 116 -24.55 10.25 -2.25
C GLN A 116 -24.06 11.66 -1.92
N GLU A 117 -22.92 11.80 -1.25
CA GLU A 117 -22.45 13.06 -0.73
C GLU A 117 -21.06 13.45 -1.24
N GLU A 118 -20.84 14.75 -1.36
CA GLU A 118 -19.58 15.32 -1.81
C GLU A 118 -18.59 15.44 -0.64
N TYR A 119 -17.34 15.07 -0.92
CA TYR A 119 -16.20 15.18 0.00
C TYR A 119 -15.10 16.04 -0.62
N GLU A 120 -14.65 17.05 0.12
CA GLU A 120 -13.49 17.84 -0.27
C GLU A 120 -12.21 16.98 -0.13
N VAL A 121 -11.39 16.96 -1.17
CA VAL A 121 -10.13 16.20 -1.16
C VAL A 121 -9.03 17.06 -0.55
N VAL A 122 -8.71 16.82 0.71
CA VAL A 122 -7.74 17.61 1.48
C VAL A 122 -6.32 17.03 1.42
N GLY A 123 -6.16 15.80 0.93
CA GLY A 123 -4.85 15.17 0.82
C GLY A 123 -4.73 14.14 -0.29
N VAL A 124 -3.50 13.98 -0.78
CA VAL A 124 -3.15 12.93 -1.75
C VAL A 124 -2.06 12.04 -1.16
N ILE A 125 -2.39 10.76 -1.05
CA ILE A 125 -1.53 9.71 -0.50
C ILE A 125 -0.79 9.02 -1.65
N GLY A 126 0.48 8.71 -1.46
CA GLY A 126 1.25 7.93 -2.41
C GLY A 126 2.74 7.93 -2.11
N SER A 127 3.43 6.95 -2.68
CA SER A 127 4.87 6.81 -2.58
C SER A 127 5.48 6.72 -3.97
N PRO A 128 6.65 7.32 -4.23
CA PRO A 128 7.31 7.22 -5.53
C PRO A 128 7.85 5.81 -5.82
N VAL A 129 7.89 4.93 -4.82
CA VAL A 129 8.54 3.61 -4.89
C VAL A 129 7.59 2.44 -4.58
N SER A 130 6.31 2.73 -4.30
CA SER A 130 5.32 1.71 -3.98
C SER A 130 3.93 2.18 -4.41
N ASP A 131 3.19 1.32 -5.07
CA ASP A 131 1.79 1.50 -5.46
C ASP A 131 0.80 1.08 -4.35
N TYR A 132 1.29 0.52 -3.26
CA TYR A 132 0.46 0.06 -2.12
C TYR A 132 -0.50 1.14 -1.61
N TRP A 133 -0.08 2.40 -1.68
CA TRP A 133 -0.83 3.56 -1.19
C TRP A 133 -1.77 4.17 -2.23
N ASP A 134 -1.58 3.86 -3.50
CA ASP A 134 -2.23 4.56 -4.61
C ASP A 134 -3.74 4.33 -4.70
N TYR A 135 -4.22 3.24 -4.13
CA TYR A 135 -5.65 2.86 -4.16
C TYR A 135 -6.40 3.18 -2.87
N LYS A 136 -5.74 3.82 -1.90
CA LYS A 136 -6.35 4.13 -0.60
C LYS A 136 -7.40 5.22 -0.71
N ILE A 137 -8.47 5.07 0.09
CA ILE A 137 -9.45 6.12 0.40
C ILE A 137 -9.47 6.17 1.92
N VAL A 138 -9.08 7.31 2.50
CA VAL A 138 -8.95 7.49 3.94
C VAL A 138 -9.90 8.57 4.40
N LEU A 139 -10.80 8.21 5.28
CA LEU A 139 -11.77 9.07 5.94
C LEU A 139 -11.41 9.20 7.42
N ASN A 140 -11.82 10.29 8.05
CA ASN A 140 -11.84 10.42 9.51
C ASN A 140 -13.29 10.44 9.97
N ILE A 141 -13.62 9.69 11.01
CA ILE A 141 -15.00 9.57 11.54
C ILE A 141 -15.60 10.94 11.86
N ASP A 142 -14.79 11.88 12.35
CA ASP A 142 -15.24 13.25 12.66
C ASP A 142 -15.47 14.13 11.43
N CYS A 143 -14.90 13.74 10.27
CA CYS A 143 -15.00 14.43 8.98
C CYS A 143 -15.88 13.65 7.98
N MET A 144 -16.73 12.77 8.46
CA MET A 144 -17.69 12.03 7.65
C MET A 144 -19.09 12.61 7.77
N SER A 145 -19.89 12.44 6.73
CA SER A 145 -21.32 12.74 6.76
C SER A 145 -22.07 11.79 7.70
N ASP A 146 -23.21 12.24 8.20
CA ASP A 146 -24.03 11.44 9.11
C ASP A 146 -24.54 10.16 8.43
N SER A 147 -24.83 10.20 7.14
CA SER A 147 -25.25 9.03 6.36
C SER A 147 -24.18 7.95 6.30
N LEU A 148 -22.90 8.32 6.05
CA LEU A 148 -21.80 7.37 6.06
C LEU A 148 -21.45 6.89 7.47
N LYS A 149 -21.55 7.75 8.50
CA LYS A 149 -21.39 7.34 9.91
C LYS A 149 -22.44 6.28 10.28
N GLN A 150 -23.68 6.52 9.92
CA GLN A 150 -24.75 5.55 10.17
C GLN A 150 -24.52 4.23 9.43
N SER A 151 -24.10 4.30 8.16
CA SER A 151 -23.74 3.11 7.38
C SER A 151 -22.59 2.35 8.00
N PHE A 152 -21.55 3.03 8.49
CA PHE A 152 -20.44 2.41 9.21
C PHE A 152 -20.89 1.73 10.50
N SER A 153 -21.72 2.42 11.30
CA SER A 153 -22.25 1.90 12.57
C SER A 153 -23.21 0.73 12.37
N SER A 154 -23.83 0.60 11.20
CA SER A 154 -24.75 -0.50 10.89
C SER A 154 -24.09 -1.80 10.42
N LEU A 155 -22.77 -1.82 10.23
CA LEU A 155 -22.05 -3.00 9.76
C LEU A 155 -22.13 -4.16 10.78
N SER A 156 -22.38 -5.38 10.32
CA SER A 156 -22.46 -6.59 11.20
C SER A 156 -21.10 -7.11 11.59
N ASN A 157 -20.10 -6.87 10.78
CA ASN A 157 -18.72 -7.22 11.06
C ASN A 157 -17.86 -5.95 10.97
N ILE A 158 -17.11 -5.67 12.03
CA ILE A 158 -16.22 -4.52 12.12
C ILE A 158 -14.78 -5.05 12.11
N SER A 159 -14.03 -4.68 11.08
CA SER A 159 -12.59 -4.91 11.04
C SER A 159 -11.89 -3.67 11.58
N LEU A 160 -11.31 -3.81 12.76
CA LEU A 160 -10.58 -2.76 13.46
C LEU A 160 -9.09 -3.04 13.40
N THR A 161 -8.31 -2.08 12.94
CA THR A 161 -6.84 -2.16 12.98
C THR A 161 -6.32 -1.18 14.02
N VAL A 162 -5.53 -1.69 14.95
CA VAL A 162 -4.86 -0.90 15.97
C VAL A 162 -3.36 -0.91 15.69
N TYR A 163 -2.74 0.26 15.74
CA TYR A 163 -1.33 0.45 15.44
C TYR A 163 -0.70 1.40 16.46
N SER A 164 0.53 1.10 16.88
CA SER A 164 1.34 2.01 17.69
C SER A 164 2.83 1.83 17.40
N ASN A 165 3.56 2.93 17.37
CA ASN A 165 5.03 2.94 17.27
C ASN A 165 5.74 3.01 18.62
N LYS A 166 5.05 3.43 19.68
CA LYS A 166 5.65 3.80 20.97
C LYS A 166 5.20 2.92 22.09
N GLU A 167 3.97 2.43 22.04
CA GLU A 167 3.35 1.63 23.09
C GLU A 167 3.49 0.13 22.81
N ASP A 168 3.42 -0.69 23.85
CA ASP A 168 3.30 -2.13 23.66
C ASP A 168 1.95 -2.45 23.03
N ILE A 169 1.99 -2.97 21.82
CA ILE A 169 0.79 -3.28 21.06
C ILE A 169 -0.11 -4.31 21.76
N MET A 170 0.46 -5.18 22.59
CA MET A 170 -0.33 -6.15 23.37
C MET A 170 -1.07 -5.50 24.54
N GLU A 171 -0.51 -4.47 25.15
CA GLU A 171 -1.21 -3.71 26.19
C GLU A 171 -2.40 -2.96 25.59
N ILE A 172 -2.19 -2.31 24.44
CA ILE A 172 -3.26 -1.64 23.70
C ILE A 172 -4.34 -2.63 23.27
N TYR A 173 -3.94 -3.77 22.72
CA TYR A 173 -4.86 -4.83 22.35
C TYR A 173 -5.74 -5.25 23.52
N ASN A 174 -5.15 -5.52 24.67
CA ASN A 174 -5.90 -5.94 25.85
C ASN A 174 -6.91 -4.88 26.34
N LYS A 175 -6.55 -3.60 26.26
CA LYS A 175 -7.46 -2.50 26.59
C LYS A 175 -8.62 -2.41 25.59
N VAL A 176 -8.32 -2.43 24.29
CA VAL A 176 -9.36 -2.41 23.24
C VAL A 176 -10.27 -3.62 23.35
N TYR A 177 -9.71 -4.81 23.54
CA TYR A 177 -10.46 -6.04 23.75
C TYR A 177 -11.40 -5.93 24.95
N SER A 178 -10.89 -5.48 26.09
CA SER A 178 -11.70 -5.30 27.30
C SER A 178 -12.83 -4.30 27.09
N ASN A 179 -12.59 -3.19 26.38
CA ASN A 179 -13.62 -2.22 26.07
C ASN A 179 -14.72 -2.77 25.19
N VAL A 180 -14.35 -3.53 24.15
CA VAL A 180 -15.32 -4.18 23.26
C VAL A 180 -16.17 -5.18 24.02
N VAL A 181 -15.57 -6.04 24.84
CA VAL A 181 -16.27 -7.03 25.65
C VAL A 181 -17.18 -6.38 26.71
N ASN A 182 -16.77 -5.24 27.28
CA ASN A 182 -17.60 -4.49 28.22
C ASN A 182 -18.88 -3.93 27.56
N VAL A 183 -18.83 -3.58 26.28
CA VAL A 183 -20.00 -3.09 25.54
C VAL A 183 -20.89 -4.25 25.08
N ASP A 184 -20.27 -5.31 24.56
CA ASP A 184 -20.97 -6.54 24.15
C ASP A 184 -20.15 -7.77 24.53
N ASN A 185 -20.56 -8.42 25.62
CA ASN A 185 -19.92 -9.65 26.09
C ASN A 185 -20.24 -10.89 25.26
N THR A 186 -21.16 -10.77 24.31
CA THR A 186 -21.55 -11.84 23.37
C THR A 186 -20.86 -11.75 22.02
N CYS A 187 -20.08 -10.68 21.80
CA CYS A 187 -19.38 -10.50 20.53
C CYS A 187 -18.33 -11.60 20.30
N ASN A 188 -18.19 -12.01 19.05
CA ASN A 188 -17.10 -12.89 18.63
C ASN A 188 -15.94 -12.03 18.12
N ILE A 189 -14.79 -12.09 18.80
CA ILE A 189 -13.60 -11.33 18.44
C ILE A 189 -12.52 -12.29 18.01
N VAL A 190 -12.07 -12.14 16.75
CA VAL A 190 -10.92 -12.86 16.23
C VAL A 190 -9.80 -11.86 15.99
N SER A 191 -8.67 -12.02 16.67
CA SER A 191 -7.51 -11.16 16.52
C SER A 191 -6.44 -11.80 15.67
N TYR A 192 -5.84 -10.99 14.79
CA TYR A 192 -4.72 -11.38 13.95
C TYR A 192 -3.56 -10.42 14.16
N SER A 193 -2.48 -10.91 14.75
CA SER A 193 -1.20 -10.21 14.64
C SER A 193 -0.53 -10.61 13.34
N LYS A 194 -0.05 -9.63 12.58
CA LYS A 194 0.66 -9.93 11.33
C LYS A 194 1.95 -10.74 11.53
N LYS A 195 2.46 -10.74 12.75
CA LYS A 195 3.61 -11.57 13.15
C LYS A 195 3.27 -13.05 13.22
N ASP A 196 2.01 -13.39 13.53
CA ASP A 196 1.57 -14.77 13.72
C ASP A 196 1.06 -15.42 12.43
N THR A 197 0.64 -14.63 11.44
CA THR A 197 0.08 -15.15 10.17
C THR A 197 1.14 -15.58 9.17
N GLY A 198 2.43 -15.39 9.46
CA GLY A 198 3.53 -15.70 8.52
C GLY A 198 3.45 -14.92 7.21
N GLU A 199 2.51 -13.98 7.09
CA GLU A 199 2.42 -13.12 5.93
C GLU A 199 3.67 -12.24 5.83
N SER A 200 4.47 -12.53 4.80
CA SER A 200 5.50 -11.59 4.37
C SER A 200 4.83 -10.24 4.12
N THR A 201 5.46 -9.17 4.58
CA THR A 201 4.95 -7.83 4.29
C THR A 201 4.77 -7.69 2.78
N VAL A 202 3.75 -6.92 2.35
CA VAL A 202 3.54 -6.64 0.92
C VAL A 202 4.84 -6.19 0.26
N SER A 203 5.69 -5.45 0.99
CA SER A 203 7.01 -5.04 0.51
C SER A 203 7.98 -6.20 0.31
N GLU A 204 7.94 -7.25 1.13
CA GLU A 204 8.80 -8.43 0.96
C GLU A 204 8.35 -9.29 -0.21
N THR A 205 7.04 -9.43 -0.39
CA THR A 205 6.48 -10.15 -1.52
C THR A 205 6.79 -9.42 -2.83
N LEU A 206 6.53 -8.10 -2.90
CA LEU A 206 6.86 -7.27 -4.07
C LEU A 206 8.37 -7.24 -4.34
N GLN A 207 9.20 -7.21 -3.30
CA GLN A 207 10.65 -7.22 -3.46
C GLN A 207 11.15 -8.56 -3.99
N LYS A 208 10.63 -9.69 -3.49
CA LYS A 208 10.95 -11.04 -3.98
C LYS A 208 10.50 -11.23 -5.42
N GLU A 209 9.29 -10.79 -5.77
CA GLU A 209 8.76 -10.85 -7.14
C GLU A 209 9.58 -9.99 -8.09
N ASN A 210 9.92 -8.76 -7.72
CA ASN A 210 10.74 -7.87 -8.53
C ASN A 210 12.17 -8.42 -8.73
N ILE A 211 12.80 -8.97 -7.69
CA ILE A 211 14.13 -9.60 -7.81
C ILE A 211 14.03 -10.80 -8.74
N LYS A 212 13.04 -11.67 -8.56
CA LYS A 212 12.84 -12.87 -9.40
C LYS A 212 12.63 -12.47 -10.87
N THR A 213 11.77 -11.49 -11.12
CA THR A 213 11.50 -10.97 -12.46
C THR A 213 12.75 -10.37 -13.10
N ASN A 214 13.50 -9.54 -12.37
CA ASN A 214 14.73 -8.95 -12.85
C ASN A 214 15.79 -10.02 -13.18
N VAL A 215 16.00 -10.99 -12.31
CA VAL A 215 16.92 -12.11 -12.56
C VAL A 215 16.52 -12.88 -13.81
N MET A 216 15.23 -13.14 -13.99
CA MET A 216 14.70 -13.83 -15.17
C MET A 216 14.96 -13.03 -16.45
N VAL A 217 14.71 -11.71 -16.45
CA VAL A 217 14.98 -10.82 -17.57
C VAL A 217 16.48 -10.80 -17.91
N TYR A 218 17.35 -10.66 -16.92
CA TYR A 218 18.81 -10.71 -17.15
C TYR A 218 19.26 -12.07 -17.71
N ALA A 219 18.73 -13.18 -17.21
CA ALA A 219 19.02 -14.50 -17.75
C ALA A 219 18.60 -14.64 -19.22
N PHE A 220 17.41 -14.15 -19.57
CA PHE A 220 16.96 -14.12 -20.97
C PHE A 220 17.86 -13.26 -21.86
N CYS A 221 18.27 -12.08 -21.41
CA CYS A 221 19.19 -11.22 -22.16
C CYS A 221 20.53 -11.91 -22.38
N LEU A 222 21.09 -12.58 -21.38
CA LEU A 222 22.35 -13.32 -21.51
C LEU A 222 22.24 -14.48 -22.51
N ILE A 223 21.16 -15.27 -22.43
CA ILE A 223 20.94 -16.38 -23.35
C ILE A 223 20.83 -15.86 -24.81
N ASN A 224 20.05 -14.81 -25.03
CA ASN A 224 19.94 -14.20 -26.36
C ASN A 224 21.27 -13.67 -26.88
N SER A 225 22.07 -13.01 -26.04
CA SER A 225 23.41 -12.53 -26.41
C SER A 225 24.34 -13.68 -26.82
N ILE A 226 24.29 -14.79 -26.09
CA ILE A 226 25.09 -16.00 -26.42
C ILE A 226 24.65 -16.58 -27.78
N ILE A 227 23.34 -16.73 -28.00
CA ILE A 227 22.79 -17.26 -29.26
C ILE A 227 23.22 -16.39 -30.44
N ILE A 228 23.06 -15.06 -30.34
CA ILE A 228 23.47 -14.12 -31.38
C ILE A 228 24.98 -14.24 -31.66
N SER A 229 25.80 -14.30 -30.58
CA SER A 229 27.25 -14.45 -30.72
C SER A 229 27.66 -15.74 -31.44
N ILE A 230 27.03 -16.86 -31.12
CA ILE A 230 27.26 -18.15 -31.79
C ILE A 230 26.84 -18.07 -33.26
N PHE A 231 25.63 -17.57 -33.51
CA PHE A 231 25.10 -17.44 -34.88
C PHE A 231 26.02 -16.58 -35.77
N TRP A 232 26.45 -15.43 -35.26
CA TRP A 232 27.35 -14.53 -35.93
C TRP A 232 28.73 -15.16 -36.20
N THR A 233 29.26 -15.89 -35.23
CA THR A 233 30.55 -16.62 -35.37
C THR A 233 30.43 -17.71 -36.45
N VAL A 234 29.31 -18.44 -36.48
CA VAL A 234 29.07 -19.49 -37.51
C VAL A 234 28.97 -18.90 -38.90
N GLN A 235 28.30 -17.77 -39.08
CA GLN A 235 28.21 -17.09 -40.37
C GLN A 235 29.58 -16.64 -40.90
N ARG A 236 30.49 -16.18 -40.02
CA ARG A 236 31.83 -15.71 -40.40
C ARG A 236 32.92 -16.78 -40.40
N LYS A 237 32.57 -18.06 -40.25
CA LYS A 237 33.55 -19.15 -40.26
C LYS A 237 34.52 -19.10 -41.44
N LYS A 238 34.03 -18.83 -42.67
CA LYS A 238 34.86 -18.73 -43.86
C LYS A 238 35.86 -17.58 -43.77
N GLU A 239 35.44 -16.42 -43.33
CA GLU A 239 36.25 -15.23 -43.19
C GLU A 239 37.35 -15.44 -42.12
N LEU A 240 36.98 -16.05 -40.99
CA LEU A 240 37.95 -16.40 -39.93
C LEU A 240 38.94 -17.44 -40.39
N ALA A 241 38.53 -18.42 -41.17
CA ALA A 241 39.45 -19.42 -41.75
C ALA A 241 40.49 -18.78 -42.68
N ILE A 242 40.05 -17.87 -43.56
CA ILE A 242 40.93 -17.12 -44.44
C ILE A 242 41.94 -16.27 -43.66
N LYS A 243 41.48 -15.50 -42.62
CA LYS A 243 42.38 -14.72 -41.77
C LYS A 243 43.41 -15.60 -41.08
N ARG A 244 43.04 -16.83 -40.68
CA ARG A 244 43.97 -17.79 -40.07
C ARG A 244 45.06 -18.28 -41.04
N VAL A 245 44.70 -18.51 -42.31
CA VAL A 245 45.67 -18.90 -43.35
C VAL A 245 46.66 -17.76 -43.61
N PHE A 246 46.24 -16.49 -43.49
CA PHE A 246 47.12 -15.31 -43.60
C PHE A 246 47.94 -15.02 -42.33
N GLY A 247 47.95 -15.95 -41.32
CA GLY A 247 48.82 -15.84 -40.13
C GLY A 247 48.31 -14.91 -39.04
N PHE A 248 47.01 -14.55 -39.03
CA PHE A 248 46.44 -13.80 -37.92
C PHE A 248 46.44 -14.61 -36.61
N SER A 249 46.92 -14.01 -35.50
CA SER A 249 46.93 -14.69 -34.21
C SER A 249 45.52 -14.87 -33.67
N ASN A 250 45.28 -15.92 -32.89
CA ASN A 250 43.97 -16.21 -32.27
C ASN A 250 43.47 -15.02 -31.42
N ILE A 251 44.37 -14.34 -30.70
CA ILE A 251 44.02 -13.18 -29.86
C ILE A 251 43.48 -12.01 -30.74
N ARG A 252 44.10 -11.75 -31.88
CA ARG A 252 43.70 -10.68 -32.78
C ARG A 252 42.35 -10.97 -33.42
N MET A 253 42.06 -12.23 -33.73
CA MET A 253 40.74 -12.66 -34.24
C MET A 253 39.64 -12.52 -33.20
N ILE A 254 39.91 -12.86 -31.93
CA ILE A 254 38.95 -12.69 -30.82
C ILE A 254 38.69 -11.22 -30.57
N ALA A 255 39.71 -10.36 -30.58
CA ALA A 255 39.55 -8.93 -30.43
C ALA A 255 38.68 -8.32 -31.55
N ASP A 256 38.91 -8.73 -32.79
CA ASP A 256 38.14 -8.28 -33.96
C ASP A 256 36.66 -8.69 -33.88
N ILE A 257 36.38 -9.89 -33.39
CA ILE A 257 35.03 -10.38 -33.09
C ILE A 257 34.37 -9.55 -31.97
N ALA A 258 35.09 -9.30 -30.87
CA ALA A 258 34.56 -8.56 -29.73
C ALA A 258 34.23 -7.09 -30.10
N VAL A 259 35.11 -6.42 -30.86
CA VAL A 259 34.86 -5.04 -31.34
C VAL A 259 33.64 -5.00 -32.27
N ASN A 260 33.50 -5.94 -33.19
CA ASN A 260 32.34 -5.97 -34.09
C ASN A 260 31.03 -6.29 -33.36
N LEU A 261 31.06 -7.11 -32.30
CA LEU A 261 29.88 -7.36 -31.47
C LEU A 261 29.47 -6.11 -30.65
N LEU A 262 30.47 -5.38 -30.13
CA LEU A 262 30.22 -4.12 -29.42
C LEU A 262 29.62 -3.01 -30.30
N LEU A 263 29.99 -2.99 -31.58
CA LEU A 263 29.43 -2.02 -32.55
C LEU A 263 28.01 -2.37 -33.03
N LEU A 264 27.56 -3.61 -32.77
CA LEU A 264 26.20 -4.08 -33.11
C LEU A 264 25.19 -3.95 -31.94
N MET A 265 25.68 -3.69 -30.73
CA MET A 265 24.87 -3.38 -29.54
C MET A 265 24.64 -1.88 -29.38
#